data_413993d987f7805250c63abfdfecd7fe
#
_entry.id   413993d987f7805250c63abfdfecd7fe
#
_cell.length_a   1.000
_cell.length_b   1.000
_cell.length_c   1.000
_cell.angle_alpha   90.00
_cell.angle_beta   90.00
_cell.angle_gamma   90.00
#
_symmetry.space_group_name_H-M   'P 1'
#
loop_
_entity.id
_entity.type
_entity.pdbx_description
1 polymer ?
#
loop_
_entity_poly.entity_id
_entity_poly.type
_entity_poly.pdbx_seq_one_letter_code
_entity_poly.pdbx_strand_id
1 'polypeptide(L)'
;MKLLIPIRNYPNVQHLTIAIRSITAHHTEIDELILIGMAPMPGIKHTLIRFKDYGQIERKAECIRDKVIAAINALKLKEPFLFANDDHIIFGRIDNVYDKGLLSQTLATKKPGGTYYNLIKNTIDHYGDVPDVDTHCPILMNPEGVLKTKFNWPEYGIGCKTCYAQENCLTAITAPDIELSSGV
;
A
#
# COMPACT_ATOMS: atom_id res chain seq x y z
N MET A 1 -7.49 -11.69 11.72
CA MET A 1 -7.03 -11.10 10.43
C MET A 1 -5.60 -10.63 10.57
N LYS A 2 -4.77 -10.71 9.50
CA LYS A 2 -3.39 -10.22 9.50
C LYS A 2 -3.30 -8.79 8.97
N LEU A 3 -2.38 -7.99 9.54
CA LEU A 3 -2.03 -6.67 9.02
C LEU A 3 -0.60 -6.73 8.45
N LEU A 4 -0.46 -6.45 7.15
CA LEU A 4 0.83 -6.41 6.45
C LEU A 4 1.24 -4.97 6.18
N ILE A 5 2.46 -4.62 6.61
CA ILE A 5 3.04 -3.30 6.39
C ILE A 5 4.45 -3.45 5.81
N PRO A 6 4.66 -3.09 4.53
CA PRO A 6 6.01 -2.94 4.00
C PRO A 6 6.64 -1.69 4.62
N ILE A 7 7.78 -1.87 5.28
CA ILE A 7 8.52 -0.78 5.93
C ILE A 7 9.81 -0.46 5.16
N ARG A 8 10.27 0.79 5.24
CA ARG A 8 11.57 1.22 4.72
C ARG A 8 12.71 0.56 5.50
N ASN A 9 13.91 0.56 4.94
CA ASN A 9 15.08 0.05 5.66
C ASN A 9 15.33 0.78 7.00
N TYR A 10 14.98 2.07 7.06
CA TYR A 10 15.07 2.93 8.24
C TYR A 10 13.70 3.63 8.44
N PRO A 11 12.70 2.93 9.01
CA PRO A 11 11.38 3.50 9.21
C PRO A 11 11.41 4.61 10.27
N ASN A 12 10.55 5.61 10.10
CA ASN A 12 10.25 6.51 11.21
C ASN A 12 9.40 5.76 12.25
N VAL A 13 10.05 5.40 13.37
CA VAL A 13 9.44 4.58 14.42
C VAL A 13 8.18 5.21 15.00
N GLN A 14 8.15 6.53 15.16
CA GLN A 14 6.99 7.24 15.71
C GLN A 14 5.81 7.17 14.74
N HIS A 15 6.01 7.50 13.47
CA HIS A 15 4.97 7.44 12.44
C HIS A 15 4.41 6.02 12.30
N LEU A 16 5.28 5.03 12.20
CA LEU A 16 4.87 3.64 12.11
C LEU A 16 4.09 3.18 13.36
N THR A 17 4.51 3.62 14.56
CA THR A 17 3.78 3.32 15.80
C THR A 17 2.37 3.92 15.77
N ILE A 18 2.22 5.18 15.33
CA ILE A 18 0.91 5.85 15.22
C ILE A 18 0.05 5.12 14.19
N ALA A 19 0.60 4.80 13.02
CA ALA A 19 -0.09 4.07 11.97
C ALA A 19 -0.63 2.72 12.49
N ILE A 20 0.24 1.90 13.08
CA ILE A 20 -0.16 0.59 13.63
C ILE A 20 -1.27 0.76 14.68
N ARG A 21 -1.11 1.68 15.63
CA ARG A 21 -2.09 1.92 16.69
C ARG A 21 -3.43 2.40 16.14
N SER A 22 -3.44 3.33 15.19
CA SER A 22 -4.67 3.81 14.58
C SER A 22 -5.42 2.68 13.86
N ILE A 23 -4.69 1.85 13.10
CA ILE A 23 -5.29 0.74 12.35
C ILE A 23 -5.83 -0.32 13.32
N THR A 24 -5.06 -0.76 14.30
CA THR A 24 -5.48 -1.81 15.23
C THR A 24 -6.57 -1.36 16.20
N ALA A 25 -6.70 -0.06 16.48
CA ALA A 25 -7.81 0.47 17.26
C ALA A 25 -9.16 0.37 16.53
N HIS A 26 -9.16 0.48 15.21
CA HIS A 26 -10.38 0.43 14.39
C HIS A 26 -10.65 -0.93 13.75
N HIS A 27 -9.64 -1.80 13.71
CA HIS A 27 -9.70 -3.18 13.18
C HIS A 27 -9.29 -4.17 14.29
N THR A 28 -10.15 -4.34 15.29
CA THR A 28 -9.87 -5.17 16.48
C THR A 28 -9.73 -6.67 16.17
N GLU A 29 -10.15 -7.10 14.98
CA GLU A 29 -9.99 -8.46 14.49
C GLU A 29 -8.55 -8.76 13.99
N ILE A 30 -7.65 -7.78 14.01
CA ILE A 30 -6.23 -8.00 13.69
C ILE A 30 -5.57 -8.74 14.84
N ASP A 31 -5.14 -9.96 14.58
CA ASP A 31 -4.48 -10.86 15.53
C ASP A 31 -2.97 -11.00 15.30
N GLU A 32 -2.49 -10.63 14.11
CA GLU A 32 -1.07 -10.68 13.76
C GLU A 32 -0.64 -9.45 12.93
N LEU A 33 0.44 -8.81 13.39
CA LEU A 33 1.15 -7.76 12.64
C LEU A 33 2.35 -8.37 11.93
N ILE A 34 2.46 -8.14 10.63
CA ILE A 34 3.56 -8.59 9.79
C ILE A 34 4.25 -7.35 9.21
N LEU A 35 5.50 -7.14 9.58
CA LEU A 35 6.35 -6.10 9.02
C LEU A 35 7.27 -6.71 7.96
N ILE A 36 7.42 -6.02 6.83
CA ILE A 36 8.22 -6.51 5.71
C ILE A 36 9.33 -5.50 5.41
N GLY A 37 10.54 -5.81 5.85
CA GLY A 37 11.70 -4.91 5.75
C GLY A 37 12.92 -5.46 6.48
N MET A 38 13.89 -4.60 6.80
CA MET A 38 15.16 -5.06 7.41
C MET A 38 15.22 -4.92 8.93
N ALA A 39 14.49 -3.97 9.50
CA ALA A 39 14.56 -3.66 10.93
C ALA A 39 13.29 -4.11 11.68
N PRO A 40 13.43 -4.75 12.84
CA PRO A 40 12.32 -5.01 13.74
C PRO A 40 11.84 -3.72 14.39
N MET A 41 10.58 -3.71 14.80
CA MET A 41 9.96 -2.59 15.51
C MET A 41 10.06 -2.80 17.03
N PRO A 42 10.81 -1.96 17.77
CA PRO A 42 10.91 -2.08 19.22
C PRO A 42 9.55 -1.89 19.91
N GLY A 43 9.26 -2.70 20.93
CA GLY A 43 8.07 -2.53 21.80
C GLY A 43 6.73 -2.94 21.18
N ILE A 44 6.70 -3.46 19.97
CA ILE A 44 5.49 -3.97 19.32
C ILE A 44 5.72 -5.42 18.89
N LYS A 45 4.85 -6.33 19.32
CA LYS A 45 4.91 -7.73 18.90
C LYS A 45 4.55 -7.84 17.41
N HIS A 46 5.41 -8.45 16.61
CA HIS A 46 5.20 -8.63 15.17
C HIS A 46 6.01 -9.81 14.62
N THR A 47 5.59 -10.30 13.47
CA THR A 47 6.39 -11.17 12.61
C THR A 47 7.18 -10.31 11.63
N LEU A 48 8.50 -10.51 11.53
CA LEU A 48 9.36 -9.80 10.59
C LEU A 48 9.72 -10.68 9.40
N ILE A 49 9.32 -10.26 8.22
CA ILE A 49 9.79 -10.82 6.94
C ILE A 49 10.93 -9.97 6.44
N ARG A 50 12.14 -10.53 6.41
CA ARG A 50 13.34 -9.79 5.98
C ARG A 50 13.31 -9.57 4.47
N PHE A 51 13.31 -8.30 4.08
CA PHE A 51 13.35 -7.87 2.68
C PHE A 51 14.12 -6.55 2.58
N LYS A 52 15.18 -6.52 1.77
CA LYS A 52 15.99 -5.33 1.55
C LYS A 52 15.37 -4.47 0.46
N ASP A 53 15.23 -3.16 0.70
CA ASP A 53 14.80 -2.21 -0.33
C ASP A 53 15.74 -2.23 -1.54
N TYR A 54 15.20 -2.01 -2.72
CA TYR A 54 15.98 -1.94 -3.95
C TYR A 54 16.94 -0.74 -3.98
N GLY A 55 16.73 0.27 -3.12
CA GLY A 55 17.57 1.45 -2.99
C GLY A 55 17.41 2.48 -4.13
N GLN A 56 16.61 2.18 -5.12
CA GLN A 56 16.32 3.02 -6.29
C GLN A 56 14.90 3.59 -6.14
N ILE A 57 14.78 4.92 -6.24
CA ILE A 57 13.48 5.58 -6.08
C ILE A 57 12.51 5.20 -7.21
N GLU A 58 13.04 4.96 -8.39
CA GLU A 58 12.32 4.54 -9.60
C GLU A 58 11.67 3.16 -9.43
N ARG A 59 12.19 2.35 -8.52
CA ARG A 59 11.68 1.00 -8.22
C ARG A 59 10.92 0.91 -6.89
N LYS A 60 10.58 2.05 -6.29
CA LYS A 60 9.92 2.06 -4.97
C LYS A 60 8.59 1.31 -4.98
N ALA A 61 7.73 1.57 -5.95
CA ALA A 61 6.42 0.94 -6.03
C ALA A 61 6.53 -0.58 -6.30
N GLU A 62 7.41 -0.97 -7.21
CA GLU A 62 7.75 -2.37 -7.46
C GLU A 62 8.26 -3.07 -6.19
N CYS A 63 9.15 -2.41 -5.45
CA CYS A 63 9.69 -2.93 -4.18
C CYS A 63 8.59 -3.17 -3.14
N ILE A 64 7.60 -2.27 -3.03
CA ILE A 64 6.45 -2.44 -2.12
C ILE A 64 5.65 -3.69 -2.51
N ARG A 65 5.32 -3.85 -3.79
CA ARG A 65 4.63 -5.05 -4.30
C ARG A 65 5.41 -6.32 -3.97
N ASP A 66 6.69 -6.35 -4.26
CA ASP A 66 7.53 -7.53 -4.10
C ASP A 66 7.72 -7.91 -2.61
N LYS A 67 7.74 -6.93 -1.72
CA LYS A 67 7.68 -7.16 -0.27
C LYS A 67 6.43 -7.93 0.13
N VAL A 68 5.26 -7.50 -0.36
CA VAL A 68 3.98 -8.19 -0.06
C VAL A 68 4.00 -9.61 -0.63
N ILE A 69 4.46 -9.79 -1.86
CA ILE A 69 4.60 -11.11 -2.49
C ILE A 69 5.55 -12.01 -1.66
N ALA A 70 6.67 -11.46 -1.18
CA ALA A 70 7.60 -12.19 -0.34
C ALA A 70 6.95 -12.67 0.98
N ALA A 71 6.15 -11.81 1.62
CA ALA A 71 5.42 -12.20 2.83
C ALA A 71 4.38 -13.28 2.55
N ILE A 72 3.61 -13.17 1.45
CA ILE A 72 2.65 -14.20 1.04
C ILE A 72 3.33 -15.55 0.88
N ASN A 73 4.46 -15.58 0.18
CA ASN A 73 5.19 -16.83 -0.08
C ASN A 73 5.84 -17.40 1.20
N ALA A 74 6.50 -16.55 2.00
CA ALA A 74 7.19 -16.99 3.22
C ALA A 74 6.22 -17.58 4.27
N LEU A 75 5.05 -16.95 4.41
CA LEU A 75 4.04 -17.34 5.39
C LEU A 75 2.97 -18.27 4.80
N LYS A 76 3.03 -18.57 3.50
CA LYS A 76 2.03 -19.34 2.76
C LYS A 76 0.61 -18.84 3.00
N LEU A 77 0.44 -17.51 2.95
CA LEU A 77 -0.84 -16.88 3.22
C LEU A 77 -1.89 -17.34 2.20
N LYS A 78 -3.07 -17.69 2.71
CA LYS A 78 -4.25 -18.07 1.90
C LYS A 78 -5.45 -17.19 2.19
N GLU A 79 -5.53 -16.66 3.41
CA GLU A 79 -6.63 -15.82 3.86
C GLU A 79 -6.38 -14.36 3.52
N PRO A 80 -7.43 -13.57 3.29
CA PRO A 80 -7.32 -12.13 3.11
C PRO A 80 -6.60 -11.46 4.28
N PHE A 81 -5.88 -10.40 3.97
CA PHE A 81 -5.14 -9.58 4.93
C PHE A 81 -5.35 -8.09 4.67
N LEU A 82 -5.24 -7.29 5.71
CA LEU A 82 -5.24 -5.85 5.57
C LEU A 82 -3.84 -5.36 5.16
N PHE A 83 -3.74 -4.64 4.05
CA PHE A 83 -2.50 -4.02 3.59
C PHE A 83 -2.50 -2.54 3.94
N ALA A 84 -1.42 -2.07 4.54
CA ALA A 84 -1.20 -0.65 4.82
C ALA A 84 0.25 -0.26 4.53
N ASN A 85 0.51 1.02 4.26
CA ASN A 85 1.86 1.57 4.27
C ASN A 85 2.24 2.06 5.67
N ASP A 86 3.51 2.38 5.86
CA ASP A 86 4.10 2.82 7.13
C ASP A 86 3.66 4.24 7.58
N ASP A 87 2.88 4.92 6.75
CA ASP A 87 2.34 6.26 6.96
C ASP A 87 0.80 6.34 6.94
N HIS A 88 0.11 5.20 6.91
CA HIS A 88 -1.36 5.17 6.93
C HIS A 88 -1.90 5.37 8.34
N ILE A 89 -2.48 6.54 8.61
CA ILE A 89 -3.18 6.85 9.86
C ILE A 89 -4.68 6.94 9.56
N ILE A 90 -5.50 6.19 10.28
CA ILE A 90 -6.94 6.15 10.08
C ILE A 90 -7.68 6.63 11.33
N PHE A 91 -8.87 7.20 11.11
CA PHE A 91 -9.74 7.73 12.18
C PHE A 91 -11.06 6.97 12.28
N GLY A 92 -11.20 5.89 11.53
CA GLY A 92 -12.38 5.03 11.51
C GLY A 92 -12.08 3.70 10.84
N ARG A 93 -13.06 2.77 10.92
CA ARG A 93 -12.96 1.48 10.27
C ARG A 93 -13.00 1.63 8.73
N ILE A 94 -12.19 0.86 8.05
CA ILE A 94 -12.11 0.82 6.59
C ILE A 94 -12.75 -0.48 6.10
N ASP A 95 -13.96 -0.39 5.61
CA ASP A 95 -14.75 -1.54 5.12
C ASP A 95 -14.88 -1.59 3.60
N ASN A 96 -14.38 -0.55 2.91
CA ASN A 96 -14.49 -0.41 1.45
C ASN A 96 -13.13 -0.10 0.82
N VAL A 97 -13.06 -0.28 -0.49
CA VAL A 97 -11.97 0.26 -1.30
C VAL A 97 -12.29 1.71 -1.61
N TYR A 98 -11.40 2.62 -1.23
CA TYR A 98 -11.61 4.06 -1.45
C TYR A 98 -10.69 4.57 -2.56
N ASP A 99 -11.22 5.47 -3.40
CA ASP A 99 -10.46 6.26 -4.36
C ASP A 99 -10.51 7.75 -4.00
N LYS A 100 -9.68 8.53 -4.64
CA LYS A 100 -9.62 10.00 -4.55
C LYS A 100 -9.97 10.68 -5.88
N GLY A 101 -10.80 10.05 -6.67
CA GLY A 101 -11.17 10.47 -8.01
C GLY A 101 -10.35 9.76 -9.08
N LEU A 102 -10.41 10.26 -10.33
CA LEU A 102 -9.68 9.67 -11.45
C LEU A 102 -8.18 9.96 -11.38
N LEU A 103 -7.38 9.05 -11.94
CA LEU A 103 -5.92 9.22 -12.02
C LEU A 103 -5.52 10.52 -12.75
N SER A 104 -6.24 10.92 -13.79
CA SER A 104 -5.99 12.19 -14.50
C SER A 104 -6.13 13.41 -13.58
N GLN A 105 -7.09 13.41 -12.67
CA GLN A 105 -7.29 14.47 -11.69
C GLN A 105 -6.11 14.54 -10.71
N THR A 106 -5.66 13.38 -10.22
CA THR A 106 -4.48 13.31 -9.36
C THR A 106 -3.23 13.75 -10.11
N LEU A 107 -3.05 13.31 -11.37
CA LEU A 107 -1.90 13.67 -12.22
C LEU A 107 -1.79 15.19 -12.40
N ALA A 108 -2.91 15.88 -12.61
CA ALA A 108 -2.96 17.33 -12.79
C ALA A 108 -2.43 18.11 -11.58
N THR A 109 -2.42 17.52 -10.38
CA THR A 109 -1.88 18.13 -9.16
C THR A 109 -0.39 17.89 -8.96
N LYS A 110 0.25 17.05 -9.77
CA LYS A 110 1.65 16.65 -9.56
C LYS A 110 2.60 17.41 -10.47
N LYS A 111 3.81 17.65 -9.95
CA LYS A 111 4.88 18.28 -10.73
C LYS A 111 5.31 17.35 -11.86
N PRO A 112 5.26 17.78 -13.15
CA PRO A 112 5.74 16.99 -14.28
C PRO A 112 7.17 16.50 -14.07
N GLY A 113 7.45 15.26 -14.48
CA GLY A 113 8.76 14.62 -14.34
C GLY A 113 9.12 14.15 -12.92
N GLY A 114 8.30 14.43 -11.91
CA GLY A 114 8.50 13.91 -10.56
C GLY A 114 8.19 12.41 -10.48
N THR A 115 8.78 11.73 -9.49
CA THR A 115 8.57 10.27 -9.26
C THR A 115 7.10 9.90 -9.22
N TYR A 116 6.31 10.65 -8.47
CA TYR A 116 4.89 10.36 -8.30
C TYR A 116 4.08 10.69 -9.57
N TYR A 117 4.48 11.72 -10.31
CA TYR A 117 3.90 12.03 -11.62
C TYR A 117 4.11 10.87 -12.61
N ASN A 118 5.34 10.37 -12.70
CA ASN A 118 5.68 9.26 -13.60
C ASN A 118 4.95 7.97 -13.22
N LEU A 119 4.83 7.66 -11.92
CA LEU A 119 4.06 6.53 -11.42
C LEU A 119 2.58 6.60 -11.85
N ILE A 120 1.93 7.75 -11.65
CA ILE A 120 0.52 7.93 -12.05
C ILE A 120 0.38 7.85 -13.57
N LYS A 121 1.28 8.50 -14.30
CA LYS A 121 1.30 8.43 -15.77
C LYS A 121 1.41 6.99 -16.27
N ASN A 122 2.33 6.21 -15.74
CA ASN A 122 2.47 4.79 -16.07
C ASN A 122 1.20 3.98 -15.75
N THR A 123 0.53 4.33 -14.65
CA THR A 123 -0.72 3.67 -14.26
C THR A 123 -1.84 3.98 -15.27
N ILE A 124 -1.93 5.23 -15.74
CA ILE A 124 -2.86 5.63 -16.81
C ILE A 124 -2.51 4.94 -18.13
N ASP A 125 -1.23 4.92 -18.50
CA ASP A 125 -0.77 4.28 -19.74
C ASP A 125 -1.09 2.77 -19.76
N HIS A 126 -1.16 2.13 -18.60
CA HIS A 126 -1.42 0.69 -18.47
C HIS A 126 -2.91 0.34 -18.36
N TYR A 127 -3.67 1.08 -17.56
CA TYR A 127 -5.09 0.77 -17.24
C TYR A 127 -6.10 1.78 -17.81
N GLY A 128 -5.65 2.88 -18.39
CA GLY A 128 -6.51 4.01 -18.73
C GLY A 128 -6.75 4.94 -17.53
N ASP A 129 -7.67 5.88 -17.71
CA ASP A 129 -8.04 6.83 -16.65
C ASP A 129 -9.06 6.21 -15.69
N VAL A 130 -8.56 5.40 -14.79
CA VAL A 130 -9.34 4.66 -13.78
C VAL A 130 -9.30 5.37 -12.42
N PRO A 131 -10.16 4.96 -11.44
CA PRO A 131 -10.11 5.49 -10.07
C PRO A 131 -8.72 5.30 -9.42
N ASP A 132 -8.21 6.36 -8.79
CA ASP A 132 -6.94 6.35 -8.06
C ASP A 132 -7.13 5.78 -6.64
N VAL A 133 -6.86 4.49 -6.49
CA VAL A 133 -6.99 3.76 -5.22
C VAL A 133 -5.74 3.89 -4.34
N ASP A 134 -4.66 4.51 -4.82
CA ASP A 134 -3.45 4.74 -4.02
C ASP A 134 -3.64 5.87 -3.01
N THR A 135 -4.68 5.75 -2.20
CA THR A 135 -5.02 6.60 -1.06
C THR A 135 -4.18 6.25 0.16
N HIS A 136 -4.20 7.10 1.21
CA HIS A 136 -3.58 6.77 2.50
C HIS A 136 -4.46 5.87 3.39
N CYS A 137 -5.46 5.17 2.82
CA CYS A 137 -6.27 4.18 3.51
C CYS A 137 -5.69 2.78 3.34
N PRO A 138 -5.76 1.93 4.37
CA PRO A 138 -5.54 0.49 4.21
C PRO A 138 -6.52 -0.12 3.20
N ILE A 139 -6.15 -1.26 2.64
CA ILE A 139 -7.01 -2.01 1.72
C ILE A 139 -6.98 -3.50 2.06
N LEU A 140 -8.13 -4.16 2.04
CA LEU A 140 -8.20 -5.61 2.18
C LEU A 140 -7.74 -6.26 0.88
N MET A 141 -6.73 -7.14 0.98
CA MET A 141 -6.17 -7.85 -0.17
C MET A 141 -6.28 -9.35 0.01
N ASN A 142 -6.50 -10.05 -1.10
CA ASN A 142 -6.42 -11.50 -1.18
C ASN A 142 -5.04 -11.90 -1.71
N PRO A 143 -4.34 -12.89 -1.12
CA PRO A 143 -3.03 -13.34 -1.59
C PRO A 143 -3.00 -13.73 -3.07
N GLU A 144 -3.98 -14.48 -3.54
CA GLU A 144 -4.08 -14.87 -4.94
C GLU A 144 -4.22 -13.66 -5.88
N GLY A 145 -5.02 -12.67 -5.45
CA GLY A 145 -5.18 -11.43 -6.20
C GLY A 145 -3.90 -10.59 -6.28
N VAL A 146 -3.09 -10.57 -5.20
CA VAL A 146 -1.80 -9.89 -5.23
C VAL A 146 -0.84 -10.56 -6.21
N LEU A 147 -0.85 -11.88 -6.31
CA LEU A 147 0.02 -12.61 -7.22
C LEU A 147 -0.25 -12.31 -8.71
N LYS A 148 -1.46 -11.86 -9.07
CA LYS A 148 -1.79 -11.40 -10.42
C LYS A 148 -1.02 -10.13 -10.81
N THR A 149 -0.60 -9.31 -9.85
CA THR A 149 0.18 -8.08 -10.10
C THR A 149 1.65 -8.34 -10.45
N LYS A 150 2.08 -9.62 -10.44
CA LYS A 150 3.47 -10.02 -10.68
C LYS A 150 3.78 -10.07 -12.18
N PHE A 151 3.96 -8.90 -12.77
CA PHE A 151 4.46 -8.75 -14.14
C PHE A 151 5.58 -7.68 -14.16
N ASN A 152 6.21 -7.47 -15.29
CA ASN A 152 7.26 -6.46 -15.41
C ASN A 152 6.66 -5.05 -15.36
N TRP A 153 6.96 -4.33 -14.29
CA TRP A 153 6.53 -2.95 -14.13
C TRP A 153 7.50 -2.01 -14.84
N PRO A 154 7.01 -0.90 -15.40
CA PRO A 154 7.87 0.13 -15.99
C PRO A 154 8.70 0.83 -14.92
N GLU A 155 9.71 1.57 -15.36
CA GLU A 155 10.43 2.51 -14.49
C GLU A 155 9.45 3.44 -13.78
N TYR A 156 9.65 3.72 -12.49
CA TYR A 156 8.73 4.37 -11.54
C TYR A 156 7.54 3.50 -11.10
N GLY A 157 7.29 2.37 -11.76
CA GLY A 157 6.24 1.42 -11.39
C GLY A 157 4.84 1.88 -11.74
N ILE A 158 3.89 1.21 -11.12
CA ILE A 158 2.44 1.44 -11.22
C ILE A 158 1.90 1.59 -9.78
N GLY A 159 0.82 2.34 -9.57
CA GLY A 159 0.18 2.45 -8.26
C GLY A 159 -0.20 1.08 -7.70
N CYS A 160 0.36 0.70 -6.53
CA CYS A 160 0.23 -0.67 -6.03
C CYS A 160 -1.22 -1.07 -5.74
N LYS A 161 -1.98 -0.20 -5.09
CA LYS A 161 -3.39 -0.49 -4.75
C LYS A 161 -4.30 -0.35 -5.96
N THR A 162 -4.03 0.63 -6.83
CA THR A 162 -4.75 0.78 -8.10
C THR A 162 -4.53 -0.44 -8.99
N CYS A 163 -3.29 -0.90 -9.14
CA CYS A 163 -2.97 -2.13 -9.84
C CYS A 163 -3.75 -3.34 -9.27
N TYR A 164 -3.70 -3.53 -7.94
CA TYR A 164 -4.43 -4.60 -7.30
C TYR A 164 -5.94 -4.51 -7.57
N ALA A 165 -6.53 -3.32 -7.45
CA ALA A 165 -7.95 -3.11 -7.68
C ALA A 165 -8.35 -3.44 -9.12
N GLN A 166 -7.58 -2.99 -10.11
CA GLN A 166 -7.86 -3.26 -11.53
C GLN A 166 -7.71 -4.76 -11.87
N GLU A 167 -6.62 -5.41 -11.43
CA GLU A 167 -6.38 -6.83 -11.67
C GLU A 167 -7.44 -7.75 -11.02
N ASN A 168 -8.16 -7.26 -10.01
CA ASN A 168 -9.18 -8.02 -9.30
C ASN A 168 -10.61 -7.47 -9.51
N CYS A 169 -10.82 -6.55 -10.43
CA CYS A 169 -12.11 -5.96 -10.77
C CYS A 169 -12.85 -5.38 -9.54
N LEU A 170 -12.12 -4.73 -8.64
CA LEU A 170 -12.73 -4.14 -7.45
C LEU A 170 -13.39 -2.80 -7.79
N THR A 171 -14.56 -2.57 -7.21
CA THR A 171 -15.23 -1.28 -7.27
C THR A 171 -14.73 -0.41 -6.11
N ALA A 172 -14.24 0.77 -6.44
CA ALA A 172 -13.87 1.77 -5.45
C ALA A 172 -15.03 2.76 -5.22
N ILE A 173 -15.07 3.33 -4.03
CA ILE A 173 -16.02 4.37 -3.63
C ILE A 173 -15.23 5.65 -3.46
N THR A 174 -15.63 6.73 -4.13
CA THR A 174 -14.99 8.04 -3.91
C THR A 174 -15.21 8.46 -2.46
N ALA A 175 -14.12 8.63 -1.73
CA ALA A 175 -14.19 8.97 -0.32
C ALA A 175 -14.76 10.38 -0.15
N PRO A 176 -15.84 10.56 0.61
CA PRO A 176 -16.25 11.89 0.99
C PRO A 176 -15.18 12.44 1.95
N ASP A 177 -14.42 13.44 1.50
CA ASP A 177 -13.53 14.30 2.31
C ASP A 177 -12.72 13.60 3.42
N ILE A 178 -12.19 12.41 3.17
CA ILE A 178 -11.12 11.87 3.99
C ILE A 178 -9.84 12.60 3.55
N GLU A 179 -9.71 13.86 3.94
CA GLU A 179 -8.43 14.54 3.99
C GLU A 179 -7.55 13.80 5.01
N LEU A 180 -6.97 12.72 4.55
CA LEU A 180 -5.79 12.17 5.18
C LEU A 180 -4.67 13.15 4.83
N SER A 181 -4.51 14.17 5.67
CA SER A 181 -3.39 15.08 5.57
C SER A 181 -2.12 14.25 5.42
N SER A 182 -1.51 14.33 4.24
CA SER A 182 -0.11 14.01 4.07
C SER A 182 0.65 15.04 4.94
N GLY A 183 0.70 14.73 6.22
CA GLY A 183 1.39 15.54 7.19
C GLY A 183 2.87 15.51 6.87
N VAL A 184 3.39 16.69 6.55
CA VAL A 184 4.72 17.27 6.76
C VAL A 184 5.90 16.34 6.60
#